data_899f592f7e5607c5ae46c875846d8ee5
#
_entry.id   899f592f7e5607c5ae46c875846d8ee5
#
_cell.length_a   1.000
_cell.length_b   1.000
_cell.length_c   1.000
_cell.angle_alpha   90.00
_cell.angle_beta   90.00
_cell.angle_gamma   90.00
#
_symmetry.space_group_name_H-M   'P 1'
#
loop_
_entity.id
_entity.type
_entity.pdbx_description
1 polymer ?
#
loop_
_entity_poly.entity_id
_entity_poly.type
_entity_poly.pdbx_seq_one_letter_code
_entity_poly.pdbx_strand_id
1 'polypeptide(L)'
;MKRRGGVGHDLSHIRPKGSPVKNSALTSTGLVPFMERYSNSTREVAQDGRRGALMLSVSIKHPDAEAFIDAKMTEGKVTGANVSVKIDDDFMRAVTTASPYRQQYPINSNEPLYTKDVDAAKLGGKIIHNAWKSAEPGVLFWDTIKRESIPDCYADLGFETVSTNPCGEIPLCPYDSCRLIAINLFSYVVNPFTPEAYFDYELFKQHAAKTQ
;
A
#
# COMPACT_ATOMS: atom_id res chain seq x y z
N MET A 1 14.79 6.23 1.14
CA MET A 1 14.86 5.72 2.52
C MET A 1 15.97 6.38 3.35
N LYS A 2 17.24 6.27 3.00
CA LYS A 2 18.38 6.85 3.78
C LYS A 2 18.23 8.35 4.11
N ARG A 3 17.56 9.13 3.26
CA ARG A 3 17.28 10.57 3.47
C ARG A 3 15.97 10.83 4.22
N ARG A 4 15.57 9.94 5.13
CA ARG A 4 14.39 10.03 5.99
C ARG A 4 13.03 9.92 5.27
N GLY A 5 13.02 9.55 3.97
CA GLY A 5 11.79 9.24 3.25
C GLY A 5 11.31 7.81 3.53
N GLY A 6 10.00 7.64 3.62
CA GLY A 6 9.37 6.34 3.50
C GLY A 6 9.24 5.93 2.04
N VAL A 7 9.08 4.64 1.77
CA VAL A 7 8.87 4.10 0.42
C VAL A 7 7.74 3.09 0.40
N GLY A 8 7.07 2.96 -0.75
CA GLY A 8 6.10 1.90 -1.02
C GLY A 8 6.53 1.08 -2.23
N HIS A 9 6.44 -0.24 -2.10
CA HIS A 9 6.69 -1.18 -3.19
C HIS A 9 5.46 -2.01 -3.46
N ASP A 10 5.02 -2.01 -4.72
CA ASP A 10 4.03 -2.97 -5.20
C ASP A 10 4.74 -4.25 -5.68
N LEU A 11 4.35 -5.38 -5.12
CA LEU A 11 4.93 -6.69 -5.43
C LEU A 11 4.10 -7.47 -6.47
N SER A 12 3.01 -6.89 -6.98
CA SER A 12 2.06 -7.56 -7.88
C SER A 12 2.68 -8.04 -9.20
N HIS A 13 3.83 -7.49 -9.58
CA HIS A 13 4.55 -7.85 -10.81
C HIS A 13 5.67 -8.89 -10.60
N ILE A 14 5.92 -9.32 -9.38
CA ILE A 14 6.85 -10.41 -9.10
C ILE A 14 6.18 -11.73 -9.50
N ARG A 15 6.93 -12.62 -10.17
CA ARG A 15 6.39 -13.92 -10.59
C ARG A 15 5.94 -14.75 -9.39
N PRO A 16 4.78 -15.43 -9.49
CA PRO A 16 4.33 -16.35 -8.44
C PRO A 16 5.30 -17.50 -8.24
N LYS A 17 5.25 -18.10 -7.06
CA LYS A 17 6.06 -19.24 -6.68
C LYS A 17 5.87 -20.39 -7.66
N GLY A 18 6.98 -21.00 -8.09
CA GLY A 18 6.99 -22.11 -9.04
C GLY A 18 6.94 -21.71 -10.51
N SER A 19 6.74 -20.42 -10.83
CA SER A 19 6.78 -19.95 -12.22
C SER A 19 8.16 -20.16 -12.84
N PRO A 20 8.27 -20.53 -14.13
CA PRO A 20 9.56 -20.70 -14.78
C PRO A 20 10.30 -19.37 -14.90
N VAL A 21 11.61 -19.44 -14.71
CA VAL A 21 12.55 -18.36 -14.94
C VAL A 21 13.65 -18.81 -15.88
N LYS A 22 14.23 -17.88 -16.66
CA LYS A 22 15.22 -18.18 -17.69
C LYS A 22 16.66 -18.31 -17.14
N ASN A 23 16.86 -18.30 -15.84
CA ASN A 23 18.17 -18.43 -15.20
C ASN A 23 18.34 -19.81 -14.54
N SER A 24 19.51 -20.06 -13.94
CA SER A 24 19.87 -21.32 -13.29
C SER A 24 18.95 -21.73 -12.12
N ALA A 25 18.13 -20.81 -11.60
CA ALA A 25 17.15 -21.12 -10.56
C ALA A 25 15.95 -21.91 -11.07
N LEU A 26 15.70 -21.93 -12.39
CA LEU A 26 14.62 -22.62 -13.10
C LEU A 26 13.21 -22.16 -12.71
N THR A 27 12.95 -21.91 -11.43
CA THR A 27 11.64 -21.50 -10.91
C THR A 27 11.73 -20.29 -9.98
N SER A 28 10.66 -19.49 -9.94
CA SER A 28 10.51 -18.36 -9.01
C SER A 28 10.26 -18.85 -7.58
N THR A 29 10.83 -18.14 -6.62
CA THR A 29 10.59 -18.37 -5.18
C THR A 29 9.31 -17.71 -4.68
N GLY A 30 8.64 -16.88 -5.50
CA GLY A 30 7.42 -16.15 -5.15
C GLY A 30 7.68 -14.87 -4.34
N LEU A 31 6.63 -14.34 -3.71
CA LEU A 31 6.65 -13.01 -3.07
C LEU A 31 7.42 -12.99 -1.74
N VAL A 32 7.29 -14.01 -0.90
CA VAL A 32 7.74 -13.99 0.49
C VAL A 32 9.24 -13.69 0.65
N PRO A 33 10.16 -14.27 -0.12
CA PRO A 33 11.58 -13.94 -0.04
C PRO A 33 11.90 -12.47 -0.37
N PHE A 34 11.14 -11.85 -1.29
CA PHE A 34 11.29 -10.44 -1.61
C PHE A 34 10.77 -9.55 -0.47
N MET A 35 9.68 -9.94 0.19
CA MET A 35 9.17 -9.24 1.37
C MET A 35 10.24 -9.22 2.48
N GLU A 36 10.86 -10.34 2.77
CA GLU A 36 11.97 -10.45 3.75
C GLU A 36 13.17 -9.58 3.34
N ARG A 37 13.56 -9.63 2.08
CA ARG A 37 14.68 -8.83 1.55
C ARG A 37 14.44 -7.33 1.76
N TYR A 38 13.27 -6.83 1.36
CA TYR A 38 12.95 -5.42 1.50
C TYR A 38 12.76 -5.01 2.96
N SER A 39 12.15 -5.86 3.77
CA SER A 39 12.01 -5.66 5.22
C SER A 39 13.37 -5.56 5.90
N ASN A 40 14.32 -6.45 5.58
CA ASN A 40 15.68 -6.40 6.11
C ASN A 40 16.40 -5.13 5.70
N SER A 41 16.32 -4.74 4.42
CA SER A 41 16.91 -3.48 3.93
C SER A 41 16.41 -2.27 4.70
N THR A 42 15.13 -2.24 5.09
CA THR A 42 14.55 -1.15 5.88
C THR A 42 15.15 -1.08 7.28
N ARG A 43 15.41 -2.23 7.90
CA ARG A 43 16.03 -2.30 9.24
C ARG A 43 17.52 -1.93 9.22
N GLU A 44 18.21 -2.26 8.13
CA GLU A 44 19.66 -1.98 7.96
C GLU A 44 19.92 -0.51 7.65
N VAL A 45 18.99 0.20 7.00
CA VAL A 45 19.16 1.60 6.65
C VAL A 45 19.01 2.49 7.87
N ALA A 46 20.14 2.92 8.42
CA ALA A 46 20.18 3.90 9.50
C ALA A 46 19.72 5.27 9.01
N GLN A 47 18.79 5.88 9.76
CA GLN A 47 18.26 7.22 9.54
C GLN A 47 18.57 8.11 10.76
N ASP A 48 19.82 8.15 11.17
CA ASP A 48 20.24 8.96 12.33
C ASP A 48 19.49 8.57 13.63
N GLY A 49 19.46 7.25 13.92
CA GLY A 49 18.75 6.67 15.07
C GLY A 49 17.24 6.40 14.83
N ARG A 50 16.66 6.84 13.71
CA ARG A 50 15.29 6.57 13.33
C ARG A 50 15.21 5.35 12.42
N ARG A 51 14.18 4.51 12.59
CA ARG A 51 13.91 3.38 11.68
C ARG A 51 13.43 3.89 10.32
N GLY A 52 13.80 3.18 9.25
CA GLY A 52 13.18 3.33 7.93
C GLY A 52 11.69 2.99 7.96
N ALA A 53 10.96 3.42 6.95
CA ALA A 53 9.54 3.13 6.80
C ALA A 53 9.27 2.58 5.39
N LEU A 54 8.54 1.46 5.32
CA LEU A 54 8.27 0.73 4.09
C LEU A 54 6.83 0.22 4.07
N MET A 55 6.13 0.41 2.94
CA MET A 55 4.90 -0.30 2.58
C MET A 55 5.23 -1.38 1.55
N LEU A 56 4.77 -2.59 1.78
CA LEU A 56 4.69 -3.65 0.78
C LEU A 56 3.23 -3.91 0.45
N SER A 57 2.88 -3.84 -0.81
CA SER A 57 1.51 -4.12 -1.26
C SER A 57 1.49 -5.19 -2.34
N VAL A 58 0.37 -5.87 -2.46
CA VAL A 58 0.10 -6.86 -3.53
C VAL A 58 -1.38 -6.81 -3.90
N SER A 59 -1.68 -7.00 -5.20
CA SER A 59 -3.05 -7.21 -5.65
C SER A 59 -3.58 -8.54 -5.14
N ILE A 60 -4.83 -8.55 -4.66
CA ILE A 60 -5.56 -9.78 -4.30
C ILE A 60 -5.66 -10.75 -5.49
N LYS A 61 -5.56 -10.23 -6.71
CA LYS A 61 -5.55 -11.00 -7.96
C LYS A 61 -4.28 -11.85 -8.16
N HIS A 62 -3.21 -11.56 -7.40
CA HIS A 62 -1.96 -12.29 -7.53
C HIS A 62 -2.06 -13.71 -6.95
N PRO A 63 -1.53 -14.76 -7.62
CA PRO A 63 -1.62 -16.15 -7.13
C PRO A 63 -0.99 -16.40 -5.75
N ASP A 64 0.03 -15.61 -5.37
CA ASP A 64 0.68 -15.71 -4.05
C ASP A 64 0.06 -14.75 -3.00
N ALA A 65 -1.10 -14.14 -3.27
CA ALA A 65 -1.71 -13.19 -2.33
C ALA A 65 -2.00 -13.82 -0.96
N GLU A 66 -2.38 -15.10 -0.92
CA GLU A 66 -2.59 -15.83 0.34
C GLU A 66 -1.29 -15.95 1.15
N ALA A 67 -0.18 -16.28 0.51
CA ALA A 67 1.13 -16.37 1.16
C ALA A 67 1.61 -15.00 1.67
N PHE A 68 1.29 -13.92 0.94
CA PHE A 68 1.55 -12.55 1.36
C PHE A 68 0.73 -12.19 2.61
N ILE A 69 -0.56 -12.52 2.65
CA ILE A 69 -1.47 -12.29 3.79
C ILE A 69 -0.95 -12.99 5.05
N ASP A 70 -0.39 -14.18 4.90
CA ASP A 70 0.12 -14.99 6.01
C ASP A 70 1.57 -14.63 6.41
N ALA A 71 2.27 -13.80 5.65
CA ALA A 71 3.71 -13.59 5.82
C ALA A 71 4.11 -13.07 7.20
N LYS A 72 3.28 -12.25 7.86
CA LYS A 72 3.52 -11.71 9.21
C LYS A 72 2.90 -12.54 10.34
N MET A 73 2.21 -13.63 10.02
CA MET A 73 1.69 -14.55 11.03
C MET A 73 2.79 -15.39 11.69
N THR A 74 3.97 -15.46 11.08
CA THR A 74 5.16 -16.05 11.69
C THR A 74 5.92 -14.96 12.43
N GLU A 75 6.13 -15.15 13.74
CA GLU A 75 6.86 -14.22 14.59
C GLU A 75 8.27 -13.92 14.03
N GLY A 76 8.66 -12.65 14.07
CA GLY A 76 9.97 -12.18 13.61
C GLY A 76 10.11 -12.00 12.10
N LYS A 77 9.11 -12.36 11.28
CA LYS A 77 9.15 -12.17 9.83
C LYS A 77 8.59 -10.81 9.39
N VAL A 78 9.20 -10.23 8.35
CA VAL A 78 8.77 -8.97 7.68
C VAL A 78 8.56 -7.81 8.68
N THR A 79 9.37 -7.73 9.72
CA THR A 79 9.21 -6.76 10.82
C THR A 79 9.58 -5.32 10.46
N GLY A 80 10.23 -5.10 9.33
CA GLY A 80 10.65 -3.78 8.84
C GLY A 80 9.71 -3.15 7.79
N ALA A 81 8.54 -3.73 7.56
CA ALA A 81 7.58 -3.24 6.57
C ALA A 81 6.15 -3.33 7.09
N ASN A 82 5.31 -2.35 6.72
CA ASN A 82 3.86 -2.49 6.74
C ASN A 82 3.43 -3.30 5.51
N VAL A 83 2.41 -4.11 5.63
CA VAL A 83 1.88 -4.92 4.53
C VAL A 83 0.40 -4.63 4.29
N SER A 84 0.01 -4.45 3.03
CA SER A 84 -1.38 -4.19 2.67
C SER A 84 -1.78 -4.92 1.40
N VAL A 85 -3.01 -5.43 1.36
CA VAL A 85 -3.58 -6.10 0.19
C VAL A 85 -4.45 -5.12 -0.58
N LYS A 86 -4.20 -5.02 -1.88
CA LYS A 86 -5.03 -4.25 -2.82
C LYS A 86 -6.24 -5.10 -3.21
N ILE A 87 -7.41 -4.73 -2.73
CA ILE A 87 -8.67 -5.40 -3.00
C ILE A 87 -9.41 -4.68 -4.12
N ASP A 88 -9.80 -5.42 -5.16
CA ASP A 88 -10.64 -4.90 -6.25
C ASP A 88 -12.14 -5.12 -5.97
N ASP A 89 -12.99 -4.43 -6.74
CA ASP A 89 -14.44 -4.50 -6.62
C ASP A 89 -14.96 -5.90 -6.94
N ASP A 90 -14.30 -6.65 -7.84
CA ASP A 90 -14.66 -8.02 -8.19
C ASP A 90 -14.47 -8.96 -7.02
N PHE A 91 -13.38 -8.83 -6.29
CA PHE A 91 -13.16 -9.61 -5.07
C PHE A 91 -14.21 -9.29 -4.00
N MET A 92 -14.52 -8.01 -3.80
CA MET A 92 -15.56 -7.62 -2.83
C MET A 92 -16.92 -8.22 -3.19
N ARG A 93 -17.29 -8.22 -4.47
CA ARG A 93 -18.51 -8.89 -4.95
C ARG A 93 -18.46 -10.40 -4.71
N ALA A 94 -17.33 -11.04 -5.01
CA ALA A 94 -17.16 -12.47 -4.83
C ALA A 94 -17.26 -12.88 -3.34
N VAL A 95 -16.70 -12.08 -2.43
CA VAL A 95 -16.85 -12.28 -0.96
C VAL A 95 -18.31 -12.21 -0.54
N THR A 96 -19.04 -11.17 -1.02
CA THR A 96 -20.43 -10.94 -0.63
C THR A 96 -21.38 -12.01 -1.16
N THR A 97 -21.10 -12.55 -2.37
CA THR A 97 -21.92 -13.58 -3.01
C THR A 97 -21.43 -15.01 -2.72
N ALA A 98 -20.37 -15.16 -1.92
CA ALA A 98 -19.69 -16.44 -1.65
C ALA A 98 -19.32 -17.21 -2.94
N SER A 99 -18.89 -16.48 -3.98
CA SER A 99 -18.49 -17.04 -5.26
C SER A 99 -16.97 -17.21 -5.38
N PRO A 100 -16.48 -18.09 -6.28
CA PRO A 100 -15.06 -18.18 -6.58
C PRO A 100 -14.52 -16.86 -7.13
N TYR A 101 -13.27 -16.55 -6.77
CA TYR A 101 -12.54 -15.41 -7.34
C TYR A 101 -11.30 -15.92 -8.09
N ARG A 102 -11.09 -15.38 -9.29
CA ARG A 102 -9.95 -15.78 -10.12
C ARG A 102 -8.72 -14.94 -9.83
N GLN A 103 -7.69 -15.57 -9.33
CA GLN A 103 -6.33 -15.05 -9.28
C GLN A 103 -5.61 -15.36 -10.58
N GLN A 104 -4.71 -14.47 -11.02
CA GLN A 104 -3.97 -14.63 -12.26
C GLN A 104 -2.61 -13.93 -12.25
N TYR A 105 -1.73 -14.35 -13.15
CA TYR A 105 -0.45 -13.69 -13.41
C TYR A 105 -0.10 -13.74 -14.90
N PRO A 106 0.34 -12.65 -15.55
CA PRO A 106 0.34 -11.27 -15.02
C PRO A 106 -1.06 -10.79 -14.62
N ILE A 107 -1.14 -9.97 -13.56
CA ILE A 107 -2.44 -9.58 -12.96
C ILE A 107 -3.34 -8.78 -13.91
N ASN A 108 -2.73 -8.03 -14.85
CA ASN A 108 -3.43 -7.17 -15.81
C ASN A 108 -3.48 -7.78 -17.23
N SER A 109 -3.13 -9.08 -17.39
CA SER A 109 -3.11 -9.70 -18.70
C SER A 109 -4.49 -10.25 -19.08
N ASN A 110 -4.90 -10.05 -20.32
CA ASN A 110 -6.07 -10.74 -20.91
C ASN A 110 -5.75 -12.21 -21.25
N GLU A 111 -4.47 -12.55 -21.38
CA GLU A 111 -3.97 -13.91 -21.60
C GLU A 111 -2.96 -14.26 -20.48
N PRO A 112 -3.43 -14.55 -19.28
CA PRO A 112 -2.55 -14.83 -18.16
C PRO A 112 -1.83 -16.17 -18.32
N LEU A 113 -0.57 -16.22 -17.90
CA LEU A 113 0.25 -17.44 -17.89
C LEU A 113 -0.22 -18.43 -16.80
N TYR A 114 -0.83 -17.91 -15.73
CA TYR A 114 -1.31 -18.69 -14.60
C TYR A 114 -2.66 -18.17 -14.17
N THR A 115 -3.57 -19.08 -13.87
CA THR A 115 -4.85 -18.80 -13.25
C THR A 115 -5.09 -19.77 -12.10
N LYS A 116 -5.75 -19.28 -11.05
CA LYS A 116 -6.16 -20.06 -9.89
C LYS A 116 -7.46 -19.52 -9.36
N ASP A 117 -8.48 -20.36 -9.26
CA ASP A 117 -9.73 -19.98 -8.60
C ASP A 117 -9.61 -20.24 -7.09
N VAL A 118 -10.00 -19.26 -6.28
CA VAL A 118 -9.97 -19.31 -4.81
C VAL A 118 -11.35 -19.04 -4.24
N ASP A 119 -11.61 -19.58 -3.07
CA ASP A 119 -12.80 -19.23 -2.28
C ASP A 119 -12.63 -17.81 -1.72
N ALA A 120 -13.36 -16.86 -2.28
CA ALA A 120 -13.28 -15.44 -1.91
C ALA A 120 -13.70 -15.20 -0.47
N ALA A 121 -14.76 -15.86 0.01
CA ALA A 121 -15.25 -15.69 1.37
C ALA A 121 -14.23 -16.18 2.39
N LYS A 122 -13.61 -17.34 2.14
CA LYS A 122 -12.54 -17.89 2.98
C LYS A 122 -11.31 -16.99 2.99
N LEU A 123 -10.88 -16.49 1.84
CA LEU A 123 -9.72 -15.60 1.74
C LEU A 123 -9.99 -14.25 2.41
N GLY A 124 -11.20 -13.69 2.24
CA GLY A 124 -11.63 -12.48 2.94
C GLY A 124 -11.67 -12.66 4.47
N GLY A 125 -12.22 -13.79 4.93
CA GLY A 125 -12.21 -14.16 6.35
C GLY A 125 -10.79 -14.30 6.92
N LYS A 126 -9.85 -14.83 6.13
CA LYS A 126 -8.43 -14.92 6.51
C LYS A 126 -7.79 -13.53 6.69
N ILE A 127 -8.05 -12.58 5.77
CA ILE A 127 -7.58 -11.21 5.89
C ILE A 127 -8.06 -10.59 7.21
N ILE A 128 -9.35 -10.70 7.49
CA ILE A 128 -9.95 -10.16 8.72
C ILE A 128 -9.35 -10.82 9.98
N HIS A 129 -9.21 -12.15 9.97
CA HIS A 129 -8.63 -12.88 11.08
C HIS A 129 -7.18 -12.47 11.36
N ASN A 130 -6.34 -12.38 10.32
CA ASN A 130 -4.94 -11.98 10.46
C ASN A 130 -4.83 -10.54 10.95
N ALA A 131 -5.64 -9.63 10.41
CA ALA A 131 -5.68 -8.24 10.85
C ALA A 131 -6.11 -8.11 12.31
N TRP A 132 -7.11 -8.89 12.76
CA TRP A 132 -7.52 -8.94 14.16
C TRP A 132 -6.38 -9.45 15.08
N LYS A 133 -5.65 -10.48 14.63
CA LYS A 133 -4.61 -11.12 15.45
C LYS A 133 -3.30 -10.33 15.51
N SER A 134 -2.90 -9.68 14.43
CA SER A 134 -1.57 -9.06 14.28
C SER A 134 -1.61 -7.60 13.81
N ALA A 135 -2.80 -6.99 13.68
CA ALA A 135 -3.03 -5.66 13.10
C ALA A 135 -2.64 -5.54 11.60
N GLU A 136 -2.31 -6.65 10.94
CA GLU A 136 -1.94 -6.70 9.53
C GLU A 136 -2.41 -8.00 8.88
N PRO A 137 -2.68 -8.01 7.55
CA PRO A 137 -2.43 -6.93 6.59
C PRO A 137 -3.46 -5.80 6.69
N GLY A 138 -3.07 -4.60 6.25
CA GLY A 138 -4.00 -3.53 5.89
C GLY A 138 -4.75 -3.87 4.60
N VAL A 139 -5.83 -3.15 4.33
CA VAL A 139 -6.64 -3.27 3.11
C VAL A 139 -6.65 -1.95 2.36
N LEU A 140 -6.36 -2.01 1.06
CA LEU A 140 -6.46 -0.89 0.13
C LEU A 140 -7.59 -1.22 -0.86
N PHE A 141 -8.69 -0.47 -0.83
CA PHE A 141 -9.78 -0.59 -1.81
C PHE A 141 -9.33 0.00 -3.13
N TRP A 142 -8.65 -0.82 -3.93
CA TRP A 142 -7.80 -0.35 -5.02
C TRP A 142 -8.56 0.35 -6.13
N ASP A 143 -9.71 -0.18 -6.51
CA ASP A 143 -10.53 0.43 -7.55
C ASP A 143 -11.12 1.77 -7.09
N THR A 144 -11.51 1.88 -5.82
CA THR A 144 -11.95 3.13 -5.22
C THR A 144 -10.80 4.16 -5.21
N ILE A 145 -9.61 3.75 -4.80
CA ILE A 145 -8.42 4.61 -4.81
C ILE A 145 -8.20 5.18 -6.22
N LYS A 146 -8.19 4.33 -7.24
CA LYS A 146 -7.97 4.76 -8.63
C LYS A 146 -9.08 5.67 -9.17
N ARG A 147 -10.32 5.48 -8.76
CA ARG A 147 -11.43 6.34 -9.16
C ARG A 147 -11.38 7.73 -8.53
N GLU A 148 -10.93 7.80 -7.27
CA GLU A 148 -10.98 9.04 -6.46
C GLU A 148 -9.64 9.78 -6.39
N SER A 149 -8.54 9.12 -6.75
CA SER A 149 -7.20 9.71 -6.69
C SER A 149 -7.01 10.75 -7.80
N ILE A 150 -6.60 11.96 -7.41
CA ILE A 150 -6.36 13.06 -8.37
C ILE A 150 -5.31 12.70 -9.42
N PRO A 151 -4.16 12.08 -9.10
CA PRO A 151 -3.17 11.70 -10.12
C PRO A 151 -3.72 10.75 -11.19
N ASP A 152 -4.66 9.88 -10.84
CA ASP A 152 -5.19 8.88 -11.78
C ASP A 152 -6.03 9.48 -12.92
N CYS A 153 -6.49 10.74 -12.81
CA CYS A 153 -7.09 11.42 -13.95
C CYS A 153 -6.08 11.70 -15.09
N TYR A 154 -4.79 11.55 -14.81
CA TYR A 154 -3.68 11.66 -15.75
C TYR A 154 -2.95 10.32 -15.97
N ALA A 155 -3.64 9.20 -15.75
CA ALA A 155 -3.06 7.85 -15.87
C ALA A 155 -2.48 7.57 -17.27
N ASP A 156 -3.15 8.06 -18.32
CA ASP A 156 -2.71 7.99 -19.72
C ASP A 156 -1.41 8.75 -20.00
N LEU A 157 -1.05 9.71 -19.14
CA LEU A 157 0.22 10.44 -19.18
C LEU A 157 1.31 9.82 -18.27
N GLY A 158 1.04 8.65 -17.67
CA GLY A 158 1.99 7.93 -16.83
C GLY A 158 1.89 8.23 -15.33
N PHE A 159 0.84 8.93 -14.89
CA PHE A 159 0.62 9.24 -13.47
C PHE A 159 -0.33 8.25 -12.76
N GLU A 160 -0.50 7.04 -13.32
CA GLU A 160 -1.28 5.99 -12.69
C GLU A 160 -0.73 5.62 -11.31
N THR A 161 -1.59 5.56 -10.31
CA THR A 161 -1.23 5.10 -8.96
C THR A 161 -0.78 3.64 -8.96
N VAL A 162 0.39 3.36 -8.40
CA VAL A 162 0.96 2.01 -8.32
C VAL A 162 1.14 1.50 -6.90
N SER A 163 1.35 2.39 -5.92
CA SER A 163 1.55 2.03 -4.53
C SER A 163 1.11 3.19 -3.63
N THR A 164 1.40 3.08 -2.33
CA THR A 164 1.15 4.13 -1.35
C THR A 164 2.43 4.44 -0.57
N ASN A 165 2.41 5.54 0.19
CA ASN A 165 3.38 5.78 1.25
C ASN A 165 3.31 4.69 2.34
N PRO A 166 4.25 4.64 3.30
CA PRO A 166 4.30 3.56 4.31
C PRO A 166 3.06 3.39 5.18
N CYS A 167 2.29 4.46 5.42
CA CYS A 167 1.07 4.41 6.22
C CYS A 167 -0.20 4.09 5.41
N GLY A 168 -0.11 4.17 4.08
CA GLY A 168 -1.20 3.77 3.17
C GLY A 168 -2.21 4.86 2.83
N GLU A 169 -2.07 6.07 3.40
CA GLU A 169 -3.05 7.16 3.22
C GLU A 169 -2.86 7.98 1.94
N ILE A 170 -1.68 7.90 1.30
CA ILE A 170 -1.37 8.66 0.09
C ILE A 170 -1.10 7.71 -1.08
N PRO A 171 -2.01 7.60 -2.07
CA PRO A 171 -1.76 6.93 -3.34
C PRO A 171 -0.72 7.70 -4.15
N LEU A 172 0.24 6.98 -4.75
CA LEU A 172 1.35 7.58 -5.48
C LEU A 172 1.61 6.84 -6.79
N CYS A 173 1.93 7.59 -7.84
CA CYS A 173 2.46 7.05 -9.09
C CYS A 173 3.96 6.69 -8.95
N PRO A 174 4.57 6.04 -9.97
CA PRO A 174 6.00 5.75 -9.94
C PRO A 174 6.85 7.02 -9.79
N TYR A 175 7.90 6.94 -8.94
CA TYR A 175 8.85 8.04 -8.70
C TYR A 175 8.26 9.30 -8.09
N ASP A 176 7.04 9.24 -7.59
CA ASP A 176 6.37 10.33 -6.92
C ASP A 176 6.82 10.46 -5.45
N SER A 177 6.41 11.55 -4.80
CA SER A 177 6.73 11.80 -3.39
C SER A 177 5.58 12.49 -2.67
N CYS A 178 5.31 12.07 -1.43
CA CYS A 178 4.40 12.74 -0.52
C CYS A 178 5.09 13.92 0.17
N ARG A 179 4.38 15.04 0.26
CA ARG A 179 4.80 16.22 1.03
C ARG A 179 3.78 16.46 2.13
N LEU A 180 4.26 16.62 3.36
CA LEU A 180 3.42 16.90 4.52
C LEU A 180 3.51 18.37 4.87
N ILE A 181 2.36 19.01 5.03
CA ILE A 181 2.22 20.40 5.50
C ILE A 181 1.30 20.37 6.71
N ALA A 182 1.72 21.01 7.79
CA ALA A 182 0.90 21.22 8.96
C ALA A 182 0.84 22.69 9.30
N ILE A 183 -0.38 23.25 9.36
CA ILE A 183 -0.62 24.64 9.73
C ILE A 183 -1.12 24.67 11.17
N ASN A 184 -0.39 25.37 12.05
CA ASN A 184 -0.83 25.58 13.42
C ASN A 184 -1.96 26.63 13.47
N LEU A 185 -3.19 26.18 13.63
CA LEU A 185 -4.37 27.06 13.63
C LEU A 185 -4.38 28.05 14.78
N PHE A 186 -3.77 27.72 15.92
CA PHE A 186 -3.68 28.63 17.06
C PHE A 186 -2.91 29.93 16.73
N SER A 187 -1.97 29.87 15.81
CA SER A 187 -1.20 31.04 15.36
C SER A 187 -2.07 32.13 14.65
N TYR A 188 -3.31 31.80 14.32
CA TYR A 188 -4.26 32.73 13.69
C TYR A 188 -5.35 33.23 14.66
N VAL A 189 -5.25 32.86 15.95
CA VAL A 189 -6.14 33.37 16.97
C VAL A 189 -5.57 34.67 17.51
N VAL A 190 -6.29 35.77 17.32
CA VAL A 190 -5.95 37.08 17.87
C VAL A 190 -6.60 37.20 19.25
N ASN A 191 -5.89 37.80 20.22
CA ASN A 191 -6.28 37.93 21.62
C ASN A 191 -6.76 36.61 22.27
N PRO A 192 -5.99 35.51 22.19
CA PRO A 192 -6.43 34.22 22.69
C PRO A 192 -6.77 34.30 24.19
N PHE A 193 -7.79 33.52 24.58
CA PHE A 193 -8.28 33.43 25.97
C PHE A 193 -8.91 34.71 26.53
N THR A 194 -9.31 35.66 25.68
CA THR A 194 -10.05 36.85 26.08
C THR A 194 -11.45 36.88 25.42
N PRO A 195 -12.40 37.69 25.93
CA PRO A 195 -13.70 37.86 25.27
C PRO A 195 -13.61 38.43 23.84
N GLU A 196 -12.50 39.10 23.52
CA GLU A 196 -12.23 39.71 22.20
C GLU A 196 -11.47 38.75 21.26
N ALA A 197 -11.36 37.46 21.62
CA ALA A 197 -10.68 36.46 20.79
C ALA A 197 -11.42 36.25 19.46
N TYR A 198 -10.68 36.29 18.36
CA TYR A 198 -11.21 35.96 17.04
C TYR A 198 -10.15 35.25 16.20
N PHE A 199 -10.60 34.53 15.15
CA PHE A 199 -9.73 33.86 14.20
C PHE A 199 -9.48 34.74 12.99
N ASP A 200 -8.22 35.04 12.66
CA ASP A 200 -7.84 35.85 11.50
C ASP A 200 -7.90 34.97 10.22
N TYR A 201 -9.08 34.92 9.62
CA TYR A 201 -9.31 34.17 8.38
C TYR A 201 -8.54 34.73 7.19
N GLU A 202 -8.28 36.05 7.14
CA GLU A 202 -7.58 36.65 6.01
C GLU A 202 -6.10 36.26 6.01
N LEU A 203 -5.45 36.32 7.16
CA LEU A 203 -4.07 35.88 7.31
C LEU A 203 -3.97 34.37 7.06
N PHE A 204 -4.92 33.57 7.58
CA PHE A 204 -4.96 32.12 7.33
C PHE A 204 -5.08 31.80 5.84
N LYS A 205 -5.99 32.45 5.09
CA LYS A 205 -6.14 32.26 3.64
C LYS A 205 -4.86 32.58 2.89
N GLN A 206 -4.19 33.70 3.23
CA GLN A 206 -2.93 34.08 2.60
C GLN A 206 -1.84 33.01 2.80
N HIS A 207 -1.73 32.45 4.02
CA HIS A 207 -0.75 31.43 4.32
C HIS A 207 -1.13 30.09 3.69
N ALA A 208 -2.39 29.69 3.74
CA ALA A 208 -2.87 28.46 3.08
C ALA A 208 -2.56 28.46 1.59
N ALA A 209 -2.83 29.58 0.89
CA ALA A 209 -2.51 29.72 -0.54
C ALA A 209 -1.01 29.63 -0.85
N LYS A 210 -0.14 30.03 0.07
CA LYS A 210 1.33 29.92 -0.10
C LYS A 210 1.86 28.52 0.17
N THR A 211 1.13 27.71 0.93
CA THR A 211 1.54 26.35 1.29
C THR A 211 1.11 25.29 0.29
N GLN A 212 0.10 25.59 -0.52
CA GLN A 212 -0.37 24.72 -1.58
C GLN A 212 0.49 24.85 -2.86
#